data_68634cff0a1ec8fc8aed0448323f4ba3
#
_entry.id   68634cff0a1ec8fc8aed0448323f4ba3
#
_cell.length_a   1.000
_cell.length_b   1.000
_cell.length_c   1.000
_cell.angle_alpha   90.00
_cell.angle_beta   90.00
_cell.angle_gamma   90.00
#
_symmetry.space_group_name_H-M   'P 1'
#
loop_
_entity.id
_entity.type
_entity.pdbx_description
1 polymer ?
#
loop_
_entity_poly.entity_id
_entity_poly.type
_entity_poly.pdbx_seq_one_letter_code
_entity_poly.pdbx_strand_id
1 'polypeptide(L)'
;MIYFMNWYRIKTSFIGIKRLITLSKEDKQACIDAYKFFQSMQNGAKTKTEDETKAVAAYYKVLNNMLSVFDLEKLYIPPQLDDSLGLYGNQLLCEQALLAELNLSNPDASHLLDMGCGRGRISHYFASLTGGQVSGYNIDPNQIENADDWAKETNMSDRLHFKVGDHHKPLEYDSESFDGC
;
A
#
# COMPACT_ATOMS: atom_id res chain seq x y z
N MET A 1 24.80 11.40 -5.63
CA MET A 1 23.96 11.47 -4.41
C MET A 1 24.16 10.18 -3.65
N ILE A 2 24.92 10.20 -2.55
CA ILE A 2 25.24 9.01 -1.75
C ILE A 2 23.93 8.65 -1.01
N TYR A 3 23.31 7.55 -1.40
CA TYR A 3 22.19 6.99 -0.66
C TYR A 3 22.71 6.58 0.72
N PHE A 4 22.42 7.38 1.73
CA PHE A 4 22.55 6.93 3.10
C PHE A 4 21.61 5.75 3.27
N MET A 5 22.18 4.56 3.44
CA MET A 5 21.45 3.34 3.76
C MET A 5 20.86 3.57 5.16
N ASN A 6 19.59 3.95 5.22
CA ASN A 6 18.87 4.21 6.46
C ASN A 6 18.78 2.89 7.25
N TRP A 7 18.95 2.95 8.56
CA TRP A 7 18.82 1.80 9.48
C TRP A 7 17.49 1.05 9.28
N TYR A 8 16.42 1.76 8.98
CA TYR A 8 15.12 1.20 8.62
C TYR A 8 15.20 0.25 7.42
N ARG A 9 15.86 0.64 6.34
CA ARG A 9 16.03 -0.19 5.13
C ARG A 9 16.78 -1.47 5.42
N ILE A 10 17.84 -1.40 6.23
CA ILE A 10 18.59 -2.59 6.66
C ILE A 10 17.68 -3.51 7.44
N LYS A 11 16.91 -2.97 8.39
CA LYS A 11 15.97 -3.73 9.23
C LYS A 11 14.87 -4.39 8.39
N THR A 12 14.22 -3.63 7.49
CA THR A 12 13.13 -4.15 6.63
C THR A 12 13.63 -5.20 5.65
N SER A 13 14.79 -4.99 5.01
CA SER A 13 15.40 -5.99 4.13
C SER A 13 15.75 -7.27 4.89
N PHE A 14 16.33 -7.16 6.08
CA PHE A 14 16.67 -8.32 6.91
C PHE A 14 15.42 -9.10 7.35
N ILE A 15 14.36 -8.40 7.75
CA ILE A 15 13.07 -9.00 8.09
C ILE A 15 12.46 -9.68 6.87
N GLY A 16 12.48 -9.04 5.69
CA GLY A 16 12.01 -9.60 4.43
C GLY A 16 12.72 -10.90 4.06
N ILE A 17 14.05 -10.91 4.13
CA ILE A 17 14.87 -12.11 3.88
C ILE A 17 14.51 -13.23 4.86
N LYS A 18 14.44 -12.92 6.17
CA LYS A 18 14.09 -13.91 7.20
C LYS A 18 12.71 -14.50 6.92
N ARG A 19 11.70 -13.67 6.63
CA ARG A 19 10.33 -14.11 6.33
C ARG A 19 10.28 -14.98 5.06
N LEU A 20 11.04 -14.64 4.00
CA LEU A 20 11.12 -15.45 2.77
C LEU A 20 11.73 -16.83 3.01
N ILE A 21 12.80 -16.91 3.80
CA ILE A 21 13.46 -18.17 4.14
C ILE A 21 12.54 -19.06 4.98
N THR A 22 11.77 -18.47 5.88
CA THR A 22 10.87 -19.18 6.81
C THR A 22 9.47 -19.44 6.25
N LEU A 23 9.16 -19.02 5.01
CA LEU A 23 7.88 -19.30 4.37
C LEU A 23 7.60 -20.80 4.32
N SER A 24 6.42 -21.19 4.80
CA SER A 24 5.95 -22.58 4.72
C SER A 24 5.76 -23.03 3.28
N LYS A 25 5.71 -24.33 3.06
CA LYS A 25 5.39 -24.89 1.73
C LYS A 25 3.97 -24.51 1.32
N GLU A 26 3.06 -24.48 2.28
CA GLU A 26 1.66 -24.10 2.12
C GLU A 26 1.53 -22.64 1.65
N ASP A 27 2.27 -21.71 2.26
CA ASP A 27 2.26 -20.31 1.86
C ASP A 27 2.80 -20.09 0.43
N LYS A 28 3.87 -20.80 0.08
CA LYS A 28 4.43 -20.79 -1.28
C LYS A 28 3.43 -21.30 -2.30
N GLN A 29 2.76 -22.41 -1.97
CA GLN A 29 1.74 -23.00 -2.86
C GLN A 29 0.53 -22.08 -3.00
N ALA A 30 0.05 -21.49 -1.88
CA ALA A 30 -1.07 -20.55 -1.88
C ALA A 30 -0.78 -19.32 -2.76
N CYS A 31 0.45 -18.81 -2.76
CA CYS A 31 0.85 -17.71 -3.63
C CYS A 31 0.84 -18.11 -5.12
N ILE A 32 1.31 -19.31 -5.45
CA ILE A 32 1.28 -19.83 -6.83
C ILE A 32 -0.17 -20.01 -7.30
N ASP A 33 -1.04 -20.53 -6.45
CA ASP A 33 -2.45 -20.75 -6.78
C ASP A 33 -3.19 -19.41 -6.93
N ALA A 34 -2.87 -18.41 -6.11
CA ALA A 34 -3.37 -17.04 -6.24
C ALA A 34 -2.95 -16.42 -7.59
N TYR A 35 -1.69 -16.59 -8.00
CA TYR A 35 -1.24 -16.10 -9.30
C TYR A 35 -2.02 -16.73 -10.47
N LYS A 36 -2.23 -18.06 -10.43
CA LYS A 36 -3.06 -18.76 -11.42
C LYS A 36 -4.51 -18.29 -11.43
N PHE A 37 -5.04 -18.01 -10.23
CA PHE A 37 -6.38 -17.46 -10.07
C PHE A 37 -6.51 -16.09 -10.75
N PHE A 38 -5.56 -15.17 -10.55
CA PHE A 38 -5.56 -13.87 -11.23
C PHE A 38 -5.42 -14.00 -12.76
N GLN A 39 -4.61 -14.94 -13.24
CA GLN A 39 -4.55 -15.22 -14.68
C GLN A 39 -5.90 -15.71 -15.22
N SER A 40 -6.64 -16.53 -14.47
CA SER A 40 -7.96 -16.99 -14.89
C SER A 40 -8.97 -15.86 -14.97
N MET A 41 -8.93 -14.90 -14.04
CA MET A 41 -9.77 -13.69 -14.05
C MET A 41 -9.48 -12.83 -15.29
N GLN A 42 -8.21 -12.60 -15.62
CA GLN A 42 -7.82 -11.88 -16.85
C GLN A 42 -8.36 -12.54 -18.11
N ASN A 43 -8.52 -13.88 -18.09
CA ASN A 43 -9.12 -14.66 -19.16
C ASN A 43 -10.66 -14.74 -19.09
N GLY A 44 -11.30 -13.93 -18.25
CA GLY A 44 -12.74 -13.79 -18.16
C GLY A 44 -13.47 -14.81 -17.25
N ALA A 45 -12.75 -15.52 -16.38
CA ALA A 45 -13.39 -16.38 -15.39
C ALA A 45 -14.19 -15.54 -14.38
N LYS A 46 -15.43 -15.97 -14.10
CA LYS A 46 -16.24 -15.39 -13.03
C LYS A 46 -15.79 -15.95 -11.68
N THR A 47 -15.57 -15.08 -10.73
CA THR A 47 -15.05 -15.43 -9.40
C THR A 47 -16.01 -14.98 -8.32
N LYS A 48 -15.83 -15.50 -7.09
CA LYS A 48 -16.54 -15.05 -5.90
C LYS A 48 -15.61 -14.10 -5.12
N THR A 49 -16.16 -13.05 -4.57
CA THR A 49 -15.44 -12.07 -3.74
C THR A 49 -14.59 -12.72 -2.64
N GLU A 50 -15.10 -13.78 -2.00
CA GLU A 50 -14.34 -14.48 -0.96
C GLU A 50 -13.06 -15.16 -1.49
N ASP A 51 -13.10 -15.72 -2.70
CA ASP A 51 -11.95 -16.35 -3.34
C ASP A 51 -10.94 -15.28 -3.79
N GLU A 52 -11.42 -14.14 -4.25
CA GLU A 52 -10.60 -12.97 -4.59
C GLU A 52 -9.84 -12.46 -3.35
N THR A 53 -10.54 -12.25 -2.24
CA THR A 53 -9.95 -11.81 -0.98
C THR A 53 -8.85 -12.76 -0.51
N LYS A 54 -9.10 -14.07 -0.54
CA LYS A 54 -8.11 -15.10 -0.17
C LYS A 54 -6.89 -15.08 -1.10
N ALA A 55 -7.12 -14.97 -2.41
CA ALA A 55 -6.05 -14.94 -3.39
C ALA A 55 -5.18 -13.68 -3.22
N VAL A 56 -5.78 -12.51 -3.02
CA VAL A 56 -5.07 -11.25 -2.75
C VAL A 56 -4.19 -11.39 -1.51
N ALA A 57 -4.73 -11.85 -0.40
CA ALA A 57 -3.99 -12.01 0.84
C ALA A 57 -2.80 -12.99 0.70
N ALA A 58 -3.02 -14.14 0.05
CA ALA A 58 -1.97 -15.14 -0.18
C ALA A 58 -0.85 -14.62 -1.09
N TYR A 59 -1.20 -13.88 -2.14
CA TYR A 59 -0.25 -13.29 -3.07
C TYR A 59 0.64 -12.24 -2.40
N TYR A 60 0.02 -11.27 -1.73
CA TYR A 60 0.75 -10.19 -1.06
C TYR A 60 1.58 -10.68 0.13
N LYS A 61 1.19 -11.73 0.82
CA LYS A 61 2.00 -12.33 1.89
C LYS A 61 3.43 -12.70 1.44
N VAL A 62 3.58 -13.15 0.20
CA VAL A 62 4.90 -13.50 -0.37
C VAL A 62 5.54 -12.29 -1.04
N LEU A 63 4.79 -11.59 -1.89
CA LEU A 63 5.29 -10.46 -2.67
C LEU A 63 5.86 -9.36 -1.77
N ASN A 64 5.19 -9.02 -0.68
CA ASN A 64 5.67 -7.99 0.24
C ASN A 64 7.04 -8.29 0.82
N ASN A 65 7.30 -9.57 1.15
CA ASN A 65 8.62 -9.96 1.66
C ASN A 65 9.70 -9.85 0.58
N MET A 66 9.38 -10.17 -0.68
CA MET A 66 10.29 -9.98 -1.81
C MET A 66 10.58 -8.49 -2.04
N LEU A 67 9.55 -7.66 -2.05
CA LEU A 67 9.70 -6.22 -2.26
C LEU A 67 10.52 -5.55 -1.15
N SER A 68 10.36 -6.00 0.10
CA SER A 68 11.13 -5.49 1.24
C SER A 68 12.64 -5.72 1.10
N VAL A 69 13.05 -6.85 0.48
CA VAL A 69 14.47 -7.16 0.27
C VAL A 69 15.13 -6.17 -0.69
N PHE A 70 14.38 -5.68 -1.68
CA PHE A 70 14.90 -4.81 -2.73
C PHE A 70 14.58 -3.32 -2.52
N ASP A 71 14.04 -2.94 -1.36
CA ASP A 71 13.56 -1.58 -1.08
C ASP A 71 12.48 -1.11 -2.09
N LEU A 72 11.73 -2.04 -2.63
CA LEU A 72 10.66 -1.80 -3.60
C LEU A 72 9.28 -1.80 -2.94
N GLU A 73 9.22 -1.90 -1.63
CA GLU A 73 7.98 -2.02 -0.88
C GLU A 73 7.03 -0.81 -0.99
N LYS A 74 7.57 0.34 -1.36
CA LYS A 74 6.80 1.58 -1.56
C LYS A 74 6.53 1.88 -3.03
N LEU A 75 6.81 0.90 -3.91
CA LEU A 75 6.51 1.01 -5.32
C LEU A 75 5.13 0.44 -5.62
N TYR A 76 4.38 1.15 -6.42
CA TYR A 76 3.28 0.65 -7.21
C TYR A 76 3.55 1.00 -8.68
N ILE A 77 2.92 0.31 -9.60
CA ILE A 77 3.07 0.60 -11.03
C ILE A 77 2.03 1.65 -11.40
N PRO A 78 2.41 2.93 -11.58
CA PRO A 78 1.49 3.97 -11.99
C PRO A 78 1.13 3.83 -13.45
N PRO A 79 0.06 4.50 -13.92
CA PRO A 79 -0.11 4.78 -15.33
C PRO A 79 1.11 5.50 -15.90
N GLN A 80 1.48 5.19 -17.13
CA GLN A 80 2.53 5.90 -17.85
C GLN A 80 1.97 7.22 -18.38
N LEU A 81 2.15 8.28 -17.59
CA LEU A 81 1.62 9.61 -17.91
C LEU A 81 2.58 10.42 -18.76
N ASP A 82 3.86 10.17 -18.64
CA ASP A 82 4.94 10.81 -19.41
C ASP A 82 6.04 9.78 -19.75
N ASP A 83 6.23 9.53 -21.04
CA ASP A 83 7.21 8.56 -21.54
C ASP A 83 8.66 8.97 -21.29
N SER A 84 8.94 10.25 -21.06
CA SER A 84 10.26 10.76 -20.74
C SER A 84 10.67 10.51 -19.29
N LEU A 85 9.71 10.18 -18.43
CA LEU A 85 9.90 9.93 -17.01
C LEU A 85 9.98 8.43 -16.73
N GLY A 86 10.87 8.06 -15.81
CA GLY A 86 10.90 6.70 -15.28
C GLY A 86 9.74 6.42 -14.30
N LEU A 87 9.76 5.23 -13.71
CA LEU A 87 8.73 4.75 -12.78
C LEU A 87 8.42 5.78 -11.67
N TYR A 88 9.43 6.31 -11.00
CA TYR A 88 9.24 7.27 -9.91
C TYR A 88 8.64 8.61 -10.36
N GLY A 89 9.03 9.10 -11.53
CA GLY A 89 8.47 10.34 -12.07
C GLY A 89 6.98 10.18 -12.39
N ASN A 90 6.59 9.06 -13.00
CA ASN A 90 5.20 8.77 -13.28
C ASN A 90 4.38 8.52 -12.00
N GLN A 91 4.98 7.89 -10.95
CA GLN A 91 4.31 7.80 -9.64
C GLN A 91 3.99 9.19 -9.07
N LEU A 92 4.98 10.10 -9.10
CA LEU A 92 4.79 11.46 -8.59
C LEU A 92 3.72 12.23 -9.35
N LEU A 93 3.72 12.15 -10.70
CA LEU A 93 2.68 12.77 -11.52
C LEU A 93 1.29 12.20 -11.20
N CYS A 94 1.19 10.89 -11.04
CA CYS A 94 -0.07 10.24 -10.68
C CYS A 94 -0.57 10.70 -9.30
N GLU A 95 0.33 10.75 -8.30
CA GLU A 95 0.01 11.21 -6.95
C GLU A 95 -0.46 12.67 -6.94
N GLN A 96 0.20 13.54 -7.73
CA GLN A 96 -0.21 14.94 -7.90
C GLN A 96 -1.58 15.07 -8.56
N ALA A 97 -1.84 14.30 -9.61
CA ALA A 97 -3.13 14.29 -10.31
C ALA A 97 -4.25 13.82 -9.38
N LEU A 98 -4.05 12.74 -8.63
CA LEU A 98 -5.03 12.24 -7.66
C LEU A 98 -5.34 13.29 -6.59
N LEU A 99 -4.33 13.96 -6.05
CA LEU A 99 -4.53 15.00 -5.05
C LEU A 99 -5.29 16.20 -5.62
N ALA A 100 -5.01 16.58 -6.87
CA ALA A 100 -5.73 17.67 -7.54
C ALA A 100 -7.21 17.34 -7.77
N GLU A 101 -7.54 16.09 -8.12
CA GLU A 101 -8.92 15.63 -8.33
C GLU A 101 -9.76 15.65 -7.06
N LEU A 102 -9.13 15.49 -5.87
CA LEU A 102 -9.85 15.58 -4.59
C LEU A 102 -10.41 16.98 -4.34
N ASN A 103 -9.87 18.02 -4.96
CA ASN A 103 -10.35 19.40 -4.90
C ASN A 103 -10.67 19.89 -3.48
N LEU A 104 -9.76 19.65 -2.54
CA LEU A 104 -9.95 19.93 -1.13
C LEU A 104 -10.08 21.43 -0.85
N SER A 105 -11.16 21.83 -0.20
CA SER A 105 -11.40 23.24 0.15
C SER A 105 -10.46 23.77 1.24
N ASN A 106 -10.04 22.89 2.14
CA ASN A 106 -9.11 23.21 3.25
C ASN A 106 -8.14 22.02 3.44
N PRO A 107 -7.07 21.92 2.64
CA PRO A 107 -6.20 20.75 2.62
C PRO A 107 -5.56 20.41 3.98
N ASP A 108 -5.15 21.41 4.76
CA ASP A 108 -4.47 21.24 6.05
C ASP A 108 -5.41 20.81 7.19
N ALA A 109 -6.71 21.03 7.04
CA ALA A 109 -7.74 20.52 7.95
C ALA A 109 -8.48 19.28 7.37
N SER A 110 -8.06 18.76 6.23
CA SER A 110 -8.72 17.62 5.57
C SER A 110 -8.41 16.30 6.28
N HIS A 111 -9.36 15.37 6.19
CA HIS A 111 -9.19 13.98 6.57
C HIS A 111 -9.53 13.09 5.38
N LEU A 112 -8.55 12.37 4.87
CA LEU A 112 -8.68 11.53 3.68
C LEU A 112 -8.69 10.04 4.05
N LEU A 113 -9.40 9.24 3.24
CA LEU A 113 -9.37 7.78 3.32
C LEU A 113 -8.56 7.20 2.15
N ASP A 114 -7.51 6.45 2.44
CA ASP A 114 -6.71 5.70 1.45
C ASP A 114 -7.08 4.22 1.51
N MET A 115 -7.99 3.79 0.61
CA MET A 115 -8.46 2.41 0.53
C MET A 115 -7.50 1.55 -0.29
N GLY A 116 -6.95 0.52 0.35
CA GLY A 116 -5.89 -0.28 -0.26
C GLY A 116 -4.52 0.39 -0.11
N CYS A 117 -4.31 1.12 0.98
CA CYS A 117 -3.13 1.97 1.23
C CYS A 117 -1.78 1.23 1.13
N GLY A 118 -1.77 -0.10 1.15
CA GLY A 118 -0.56 -0.89 1.12
C GLY A 118 0.35 -0.53 2.30
N ARG A 119 1.57 -0.07 2.00
CA ARG A 119 2.56 0.39 3.00
C ARG A 119 2.54 1.91 3.21
N GLY A 120 1.44 2.55 2.84
CA GLY A 120 1.17 3.95 3.14
C GLY A 120 1.89 4.98 2.29
N ARG A 121 2.37 4.63 1.07
CA ARG A 121 3.09 5.59 0.23
C ARG A 121 2.22 6.79 -0.15
N ILE A 122 1.02 6.56 -0.67
CA ILE A 122 0.09 7.62 -1.08
C ILE A 122 -0.38 8.39 0.14
N SER A 123 -0.71 7.70 1.23
CA SER A 123 -1.07 8.32 2.50
C SER A 123 0.00 9.29 3.00
N HIS A 124 1.27 8.88 2.99
CA HIS A 124 2.41 9.73 3.36
C HIS A 124 2.56 10.95 2.46
N TYR A 125 2.45 10.74 1.14
CA TYR A 125 2.55 11.80 0.17
C TYR A 125 1.47 12.86 0.40
N PHE A 126 0.22 12.43 0.54
CA PHE A 126 -0.91 13.34 0.76
C PHE A 126 -0.79 14.09 2.09
N ALA A 127 -0.54 13.42 3.20
CA ALA A 127 -0.36 14.07 4.49
C ALA A 127 0.84 15.05 4.49
N SER A 128 1.90 14.76 3.75
CA SER A 128 3.06 15.65 3.62
C SER A 128 2.75 16.92 2.84
N LEU A 129 1.94 16.82 1.78
CA LEU A 129 1.61 17.98 0.92
C LEU A 129 0.47 18.81 1.48
N THR A 130 -0.55 18.17 2.04
CA THR A 130 -1.74 18.87 2.55
C THR A 130 -1.57 19.39 3.96
N GLY A 131 -0.78 18.72 4.80
CA GLY A 131 -0.77 18.94 6.25
C GLY A 131 -1.93 18.25 6.97
N GLY A 132 -2.91 17.73 6.24
CA GLY A 132 -4.10 17.06 6.76
C GLY A 132 -3.84 15.64 7.27
N GLN A 133 -4.91 14.97 7.69
CA GLN A 133 -4.88 13.59 8.18
C GLN A 133 -5.22 12.60 7.06
N VAL A 134 -4.65 11.41 7.11
CA VAL A 134 -4.99 10.29 6.22
C VAL A 134 -5.19 9.02 7.03
N SER A 135 -6.35 8.40 6.87
CA SER A 135 -6.61 7.05 7.36
C SER A 135 -6.37 6.05 6.24
N GLY A 136 -5.41 5.17 6.41
CA GLY A 136 -5.12 4.09 5.48
C GLY A 136 -5.81 2.79 5.90
N TYR A 137 -6.43 2.10 4.94
CA TYR A 137 -7.16 0.86 5.16
C TYR A 137 -6.66 -0.22 4.21
N ASN A 138 -6.18 -1.35 4.74
CA ASN A 138 -5.63 -2.42 3.90
C ASN A 138 -5.84 -3.80 4.52
N ILE A 139 -5.93 -4.83 3.66
CA ILE A 139 -6.23 -6.20 4.07
C ILE A 139 -5.02 -6.93 4.69
N ASP A 140 -3.79 -6.56 4.32
CA ASP A 140 -2.57 -7.25 4.77
C ASP A 140 -2.02 -6.59 6.05
N PRO A 141 -2.04 -7.30 7.20
CA PRO A 141 -1.55 -6.78 8.47
C PRO A 141 -0.05 -6.45 8.45
N ASN A 142 0.76 -7.14 7.63
CA ASN A 142 2.19 -6.83 7.53
C ASN A 142 2.44 -5.52 6.80
N GLN A 143 1.60 -5.18 5.82
CA GLN A 143 1.68 -3.87 5.15
C GLN A 143 1.29 -2.75 6.10
N ILE A 144 0.24 -2.94 6.89
CA ILE A 144 -0.17 -1.98 7.92
C ILE A 144 0.93 -1.78 8.97
N GLU A 145 1.51 -2.86 9.50
CA GLU A 145 2.65 -2.77 10.44
C GLU A 145 3.80 -1.91 9.85
N ASN A 146 4.13 -2.14 8.58
CA ASN A 146 5.17 -1.36 7.89
C ASN A 146 4.78 0.12 7.69
N ALA A 147 3.51 0.39 7.38
CA ALA A 147 3.01 1.76 7.23
C ALA A 147 3.06 2.52 8.57
N ASP A 148 2.64 1.87 9.67
CA ASP A 148 2.73 2.43 11.02
C ASP A 148 4.17 2.70 11.45
N ASP A 149 5.08 1.75 11.20
CA ASP A 149 6.49 1.93 11.52
C ASP A 149 7.10 3.09 10.73
N TRP A 150 6.75 3.23 9.46
CA TRP A 150 7.19 4.35 8.66
C TRP A 150 6.63 5.69 9.14
N ALA A 151 5.35 5.74 9.53
CA ALA A 151 4.76 6.94 10.13
C ALA A 151 5.48 7.37 11.41
N LYS A 152 5.84 6.42 12.27
CA LYS A 152 6.63 6.69 13.49
C LYS A 152 8.02 7.24 13.16
N GLU A 153 8.72 6.63 12.21
CA GLU A 153 10.08 7.05 11.82
C GLU A 153 10.14 8.44 11.19
N THR A 154 9.08 8.83 10.51
CA THR A 154 8.95 10.15 9.88
C THR A 154 8.26 11.19 10.75
N ASN A 155 7.92 10.85 12.01
CA ASN A 155 7.19 11.70 12.95
C ASN A 155 5.84 12.19 12.38
N MET A 156 5.12 11.29 11.70
CA MET A 156 3.81 11.57 11.09
C MET A 156 2.66 10.77 11.73
N SER A 157 2.89 10.11 12.88
CA SER A 157 1.88 9.30 13.56
C SER A 157 0.68 10.08 14.11
N ASP A 158 0.79 11.39 14.18
CA ASP A 158 -0.31 12.31 14.52
C ASP A 158 -1.27 12.55 13.34
N ARG A 159 -0.83 12.27 12.11
CA ARG A 159 -1.60 12.52 10.88
C ARG A 159 -1.89 11.27 10.08
N LEU A 160 -1.15 10.19 10.30
CA LEU A 160 -1.30 8.93 9.58
C LEU A 160 -1.82 7.85 10.50
N HIS A 161 -2.98 7.29 10.17
CA HIS A 161 -3.67 6.28 10.94
C HIS A 161 -3.95 5.07 10.07
N PHE A 162 -3.37 3.92 10.37
CA PHE A 162 -3.52 2.72 9.54
C PHE A 162 -4.32 1.63 10.24
N LYS A 163 -5.20 0.97 9.49
CA LYS A 163 -6.07 -0.08 10.01
C LYS A 163 -6.14 -1.28 9.07
N VAL A 164 -6.03 -2.47 9.65
CA VAL A 164 -6.28 -3.71 8.90
C VAL A 164 -7.77 -3.88 8.68
N GLY A 165 -8.16 -4.15 7.44
CA GLY A 165 -9.54 -4.45 7.12
C GLY A 165 -9.79 -4.85 5.67
N ASP A 166 -10.97 -5.37 5.43
CA ASP A 166 -11.42 -5.89 4.14
C ASP A 166 -12.50 -4.95 3.58
N HIS A 167 -12.21 -4.27 2.49
CA HIS A 167 -13.13 -3.31 1.85
C HIS A 167 -14.38 -3.95 1.24
N HIS A 168 -14.47 -5.28 1.18
CA HIS A 168 -15.69 -5.99 0.83
C HIS A 168 -16.70 -6.09 2.02
N LYS A 169 -16.27 -5.66 3.20
CA LYS A 169 -17.11 -5.55 4.40
C LYS A 169 -17.46 -4.09 4.67
N PRO A 170 -18.53 -3.82 5.42
CA PRO A 170 -18.83 -2.46 5.85
C PRO A 170 -17.62 -1.84 6.54
N LEU A 171 -17.29 -0.59 6.17
CA LEU A 171 -16.23 0.17 6.80
C LEU A 171 -16.66 0.53 8.24
N GLU A 172 -15.72 0.46 9.16
CA GLU A 172 -15.94 0.82 10.57
C GLU A 172 -15.70 2.32 10.82
N TYR A 173 -16.26 3.15 9.94
CA TYR A 173 -16.24 4.61 10.04
C TYR A 173 -17.67 5.15 9.94
N ASP A 174 -17.92 6.26 10.61
CA ASP A 174 -19.20 6.96 10.51
C ASP A 174 -19.37 7.57 9.10
N SER A 175 -20.61 7.79 8.70
CA SER A 175 -20.91 8.50 7.45
C SER A 175 -20.31 9.90 7.50
N GLU A 176 -19.82 10.39 6.36
CA GLU A 176 -19.26 11.76 6.23
C GLU A 176 -18.01 12.01 7.10
N SER A 177 -17.23 10.94 7.43
CA SER A 177 -16.00 11.05 8.23
C SER A 177 -14.80 11.58 7.46
N PHE A 178 -14.88 11.61 6.13
CA PHE A 178 -13.76 11.95 5.26
C PHE A 178 -14.13 13.01 4.24
N ASP A 179 -13.17 13.88 3.91
CA ASP A 179 -13.28 14.92 2.89
C ASP A 179 -13.00 14.37 1.48
N GLY A 180 -12.39 13.17 1.38
CA GLY A 180 -12.10 12.49 0.14
C GLY A 180 -11.60 11.06 0.35
N CYS A 181 -11.70 10.25 -0.74
CA CYS A 181 -11.29 8.86 -0.76
C CYS A 181 -10.61 8.51 -2.09
#